data_b057c19fe06ae2160fe2fa85d66299e3
#
_entry.id   b057c19fe06ae2160fe2fa85d66299e3
#
_cell.length_a   1.000
_cell.length_b   1.000
_cell.length_c   1.000
_cell.angle_alpha   90.00
_cell.angle_beta   90.00
_cell.angle_gamma   90.00
#
_symmetry.space_group_name_H-M   'P 1'
#
loop_
_entity.id
_entity.type
_entity.pdbx_description
1 polymer ?
#
loop_
_entity_poly.entity_id
_entity_poly.type
_entity_poly.pdbx_seq_one_letter_code
_entity_poly.pdbx_strand_id
1 'polypeptide(L)'
;VCTDGGNICVMNPKNGDILAIASYPDFNLNDPYTINNEEQKANWSSMTATERSNALQAMWRNKAISDTYEPGSTFKLVTASTALQEGIVQTTDKEGEFCCVGYIDVAGTKMKCWRYYRPHGPESLRQALMNSCNPVFIGLGEKIGVAKYYEYLRKYGFLSKTGIDLPGEATGIFLAEKKVGPVELGTIAFGQRFEVTPIQMITMVSTIANGGTYIKPRVVKQIIDSETGEVTNVEVEKKDRVISEETSKKMLSMMESVVAEGTGKNAQVKGYSIGGKTGTSEDGVNTGKYVTSFIGTAPISDPEVCILITLYNPTGEGGHQGGGVAAPIGSQVLGEVLPYLEIKKDNEQEEEKQEVEVPNII
;
A
#
# COMPACT_ATOMS: atom_id res chain seq x y z
N VAL A 1 19.01 -7.65 4.67
CA VAL A 1 17.68 -7.53 5.21
C VAL A 1 16.65 -8.32 4.39
N CYS A 2 16.80 -8.43 3.07
CA CYS A 2 15.91 -9.20 2.20
C CYS A 2 16.62 -10.42 1.65
N THR A 3 15.93 -11.58 1.63
CA THR A 3 16.47 -12.82 1.05
C THR A 3 15.97 -13.00 -0.40
N ASP A 4 14.66 -12.79 -0.62
CA ASP A 4 14.02 -13.04 -1.91
C ASP A 4 13.78 -11.73 -2.70
N GLY A 5 14.16 -10.57 -2.13
CA GLY A 5 14.08 -9.28 -2.78
C GLY A 5 13.01 -8.35 -2.24
N GLY A 6 12.70 -7.32 -3.01
CA GLY A 6 11.71 -6.31 -2.66
C GLY A 6 11.45 -5.32 -3.78
N ASN A 7 10.51 -4.44 -3.55
CA ASN A 7 10.26 -3.29 -4.42
C ASN A 7 9.87 -2.05 -3.61
N ILE A 8 10.12 -0.91 -4.22
CA ILE A 8 9.73 0.41 -3.71
C ILE A 8 9.03 1.14 -4.86
N CYS A 9 7.84 1.67 -4.58
CA CYS A 9 7.10 2.52 -5.50
C CYS A 9 6.90 3.89 -4.86
N VAL A 10 7.08 4.95 -5.64
CA VAL A 10 6.81 6.34 -5.26
C VAL A 10 5.88 6.95 -6.30
N MET A 11 4.77 7.54 -5.87
CA MET A 11 3.71 8.06 -6.74
C MET A 11 3.23 9.42 -6.26
N ASN A 12 2.96 10.33 -7.19
CA ASN A 12 2.26 11.56 -6.90
C ASN A 12 0.75 11.30 -6.88
N PRO A 13 0.05 11.45 -5.74
CA PRO A 13 -1.37 11.14 -5.65
C PRO A 13 -2.26 12.12 -6.42
N LYS A 14 -1.80 13.33 -6.74
CA LYS A 14 -2.61 14.36 -7.40
C LYS A 14 -2.83 14.12 -8.89
N ASN A 15 -1.90 13.39 -9.54
CA ASN A 15 -1.93 13.19 -10.99
C ASN A 15 -1.62 11.75 -11.45
N GLY A 16 -1.27 10.84 -10.53
CA GLY A 16 -0.96 9.46 -10.86
C GLY A 16 0.45 9.22 -11.42
N ASP A 17 1.30 10.24 -11.46
CA ASP A 17 2.67 10.10 -11.95
C ASP A 17 3.45 9.15 -11.03
N ILE A 18 4.03 8.12 -11.61
CA ILE A 18 4.99 7.24 -10.96
C ILE A 18 6.34 7.96 -10.97
N LEU A 19 6.76 8.43 -9.80
CA LEU A 19 8.01 9.16 -9.64
C LEU A 19 9.21 8.22 -9.58
N ALA A 20 9.04 7.03 -9.01
CA ALA A 20 10.05 5.98 -8.98
C ALA A 20 9.44 4.59 -8.81
N ILE A 21 10.03 3.61 -9.49
CA ILE A 21 9.85 2.18 -9.21
C ILE A 21 11.24 1.56 -9.15
N ALA A 22 11.56 0.91 -8.04
CA ALA A 22 12.78 0.15 -7.86
C ALA A 22 12.44 -1.28 -7.44
N SER A 23 13.12 -2.25 -8.04
CA SER A 23 13.02 -3.68 -7.66
C SER A 23 14.40 -4.20 -7.27
N TYR A 24 14.45 -5.09 -6.29
CA TYR A 24 15.66 -5.80 -5.90
C TYR A 24 15.40 -7.32 -5.92
N PRO A 25 16.32 -8.13 -6.44
CA PRO A 25 17.46 -7.72 -7.24
C PRO A 25 17.03 -7.03 -8.54
N ASP A 26 17.86 -6.11 -9.02
CA ASP A 26 17.75 -5.46 -10.32
C ASP A 26 18.66 -6.15 -11.35
N PHE A 27 18.79 -5.60 -12.54
CA PHE A 27 19.73 -6.06 -13.55
C PHE A 27 20.37 -4.89 -14.32
N ASN A 28 21.54 -5.14 -14.92
CA ASN A 28 22.21 -4.13 -15.71
C ASN A 28 21.56 -4.00 -17.09
N LEU A 29 20.91 -2.88 -17.38
CA LEU A 29 20.27 -2.58 -18.67
C LEU A 29 21.24 -2.53 -19.84
N ASN A 30 22.55 -2.26 -19.59
CA ASN A 30 23.58 -2.27 -20.63
C ASN A 30 24.15 -3.69 -20.89
N ASP A 31 23.85 -4.65 -20.02
CA ASP A 31 24.21 -6.06 -20.17
C ASP A 31 23.05 -6.95 -19.69
N PRO A 32 21.90 -6.93 -20.39
CA PRO A 32 20.69 -7.54 -19.92
C PRO A 32 20.68 -9.07 -20.02
N TYR A 33 21.66 -9.68 -20.69
CA TYR A 33 21.73 -11.13 -20.91
C TYR A 33 22.70 -11.83 -19.95
N THR A 34 23.41 -11.10 -19.12
CA THR A 34 24.23 -11.69 -18.06
C THR A 34 23.42 -11.85 -16.78
N ILE A 35 23.20 -13.12 -16.39
CA ILE A 35 22.43 -13.44 -15.18
C ILE A 35 23.16 -12.93 -13.92
N ASN A 36 22.43 -12.29 -13.00
CA ASN A 36 22.96 -11.71 -11.78
C ASN A 36 22.76 -12.55 -10.51
N ASN A 37 22.01 -13.65 -10.61
CA ASN A 37 21.87 -14.59 -9.50
C ASN A 37 23.07 -15.56 -9.47
N GLU A 38 23.84 -15.57 -8.38
CA GLU A 38 25.09 -16.29 -8.26
C GLU A 38 24.94 -17.82 -8.40
N GLU A 39 23.85 -18.40 -7.89
CA GLU A 39 23.57 -19.83 -8.03
C GLU A 39 23.28 -20.19 -9.50
N GLN A 40 22.43 -19.41 -10.16
CA GLN A 40 22.11 -19.58 -11.58
C GLN A 40 23.36 -19.34 -12.45
N LYS A 41 24.19 -18.37 -12.10
CA LYS A 41 25.45 -18.08 -12.78
C LYS A 41 26.42 -19.25 -12.69
N ALA A 42 26.56 -19.87 -11.51
CA ALA A 42 27.39 -21.06 -11.32
C ALA A 42 26.92 -22.25 -12.17
N ASN A 43 25.61 -22.39 -12.36
CA ASN A 43 25.00 -23.49 -13.12
C ASN A 43 24.70 -23.14 -14.59
N TRP A 44 25.00 -21.92 -15.04
CA TRP A 44 24.59 -21.40 -16.35
C TRP A 44 24.97 -22.28 -17.54
N SER A 45 26.19 -22.84 -17.54
CA SER A 45 26.68 -23.69 -18.61
C SER A 45 25.94 -25.02 -18.73
N SER A 46 25.41 -25.55 -17.62
CA SER A 46 24.68 -26.82 -17.58
C SER A 46 23.16 -26.66 -17.80
N MET A 47 22.65 -25.44 -17.76
CA MET A 47 21.23 -25.15 -17.97
C MET A 47 20.85 -25.35 -19.45
N THR A 48 19.65 -25.86 -19.68
CA THR A 48 19.02 -25.91 -21.00
C THR A 48 18.68 -24.52 -21.53
N ALA A 49 18.43 -24.39 -22.82
CA ALA A 49 18.01 -23.12 -23.42
C ALA A 49 16.72 -22.56 -22.78
N THR A 50 15.78 -23.45 -22.43
CA THR A 50 14.52 -23.06 -21.76
C THR A 50 14.78 -22.55 -20.36
N GLU A 51 15.62 -23.21 -19.57
CA GLU A 51 15.96 -22.78 -18.20
C GLU A 51 16.68 -21.43 -18.22
N ARG A 52 17.62 -21.19 -19.14
CA ARG A 52 18.27 -19.90 -19.32
C ARG A 52 17.27 -18.80 -19.69
N SER A 53 16.37 -19.07 -20.64
CA SER A 53 15.31 -18.12 -21.03
C SER A 53 14.43 -17.77 -19.85
N ASN A 54 13.99 -18.75 -19.06
CA ASN A 54 13.15 -18.52 -17.88
C ASN A 54 13.90 -17.70 -16.81
N ALA A 55 15.18 -17.98 -16.59
CA ALA A 55 16.01 -17.22 -15.63
C ALA A 55 16.15 -15.75 -16.03
N LEU A 56 16.41 -15.48 -17.32
CA LEU A 56 16.48 -14.10 -17.84
C LEU A 56 15.12 -13.38 -17.73
N GLN A 57 14.04 -14.05 -18.11
CA GLN A 57 12.69 -13.47 -17.98
C GLN A 57 12.33 -13.16 -16.52
N ALA A 58 12.72 -14.01 -15.58
CA ALA A 58 12.54 -13.77 -14.15
C ALA A 58 13.37 -12.58 -13.66
N MET A 59 14.61 -12.43 -14.15
CA MET A 59 15.50 -11.31 -13.83
C MET A 59 14.97 -9.97 -14.36
N TRP A 60 14.42 -9.95 -15.60
CA TRP A 60 13.87 -8.74 -16.22
C TRP A 60 12.52 -8.32 -15.69
N ARG A 61 11.90 -9.15 -14.86
CA ARG A 61 10.54 -8.92 -14.39
C ARG A 61 10.44 -7.71 -13.46
N ASN A 62 9.58 -6.75 -13.79
CA ASN A 62 9.25 -5.65 -12.89
C ASN A 62 8.25 -6.15 -11.84
N LYS A 63 8.77 -6.51 -10.67
CA LYS A 63 7.98 -7.10 -9.58
C LYS A 63 6.86 -6.17 -9.09
N ALA A 64 7.01 -4.86 -9.21
CA ALA A 64 6.00 -3.91 -8.75
C ALA A 64 4.69 -3.96 -9.54
N ILE A 65 4.74 -4.40 -10.81
CA ILE A 65 3.56 -4.47 -11.69
C ILE A 65 3.20 -5.89 -12.11
N SER A 66 4.16 -6.83 -12.04
CA SER A 66 4.00 -8.18 -12.58
C SER A 66 3.84 -9.26 -11.51
N ASP A 67 4.23 -9.00 -10.26
CA ASP A 67 4.11 -9.95 -9.16
C ASP A 67 2.91 -9.61 -8.29
N THR A 68 2.31 -10.64 -7.71
CA THR A 68 1.22 -10.52 -6.76
C THR A 68 1.65 -10.99 -5.38
N TYR A 69 1.04 -10.45 -4.35
CA TYR A 69 1.30 -10.82 -2.96
C TYR A 69 0.06 -10.60 -2.09
N GLU A 70 -0.02 -11.27 -0.96
CA GLU A 70 -1.02 -10.99 0.06
C GLU A 70 -0.69 -9.66 0.79
N PRO A 71 -1.54 -8.61 0.70
CA PRO A 71 -1.21 -7.29 1.24
C PRO A 71 -1.22 -7.23 2.77
N GLY A 72 -1.83 -8.22 3.42
CA GLY A 72 -1.98 -8.24 4.86
C GLY A 72 -2.66 -6.98 5.38
N SER A 73 -2.25 -6.52 6.55
CA SER A 73 -2.89 -5.42 7.27
C SER A 73 -2.88 -4.06 6.56
N THR A 74 -2.13 -3.87 5.48
CA THR A 74 -2.24 -2.65 4.65
C THR A 74 -3.61 -2.56 3.97
N PHE A 75 -4.24 -3.69 3.70
CA PHE A 75 -5.57 -3.75 3.09
C PHE A 75 -6.71 -3.30 4.04
N LYS A 76 -6.46 -3.21 5.34
CA LYS A 76 -7.40 -2.64 6.30
C LYS A 76 -7.80 -1.19 5.98
N LEU A 77 -6.99 -0.49 5.20
CA LEU A 77 -7.33 0.84 4.69
C LEU A 77 -8.57 0.79 3.77
N VAL A 78 -8.71 -0.25 2.95
CA VAL A 78 -9.90 -0.47 2.12
C VAL A 78 -11.12 -0.73 2.99
N THR A 79 -11.00 -1.62 3.99
CA THR A 79 -12.10 -1.95 4.89
C THR A 79 -12.55 -0.74 5.72
N ALA A 80 -11.61 0.01 6.30
CA ALA A 80 -11.91 1.20 7.08
C ALA A 80 -12.59 2.29 6.24
N SER A 81 -12.03 2.60 5.08
CA SER A 81 -12.58 3.62 4.19
C SER A 81 -13.97 3.26 3.66
N THR A 82 -14.19 1.98 3.35
CA THR A 82 -15.51 1.47 2.96
C THR A 82 -16.52 1.58 4.10
N ALA A 83 -16.14 1.17 5.31
CA ALA A 83 -17.03 1.24 6.48
C ALA A 83 -17.42 2.68 6.83
N LEU A 84 -16.48 3.63 6.72
CA LEU A 84 -16.76 5.06 6.90
C LEU A 84 -17.63 5.62 5.78
N GLN A 85 -17.34 5.28 4.53
CA GLN A 85 -18.06 5.79 3.36
C GLN A 85 -19.51 5.32 3.34
N GLU A 86 -19.79 4.09 3.77
CA GLU A 86 -21.15 3.52 3.85
C GLU A 86 -21.86 3.85 5.17
N GLY A 87 -21.26 4.66 6.06
CA GLY A 87 -21.86 5.05 7.33
C GLY A 87 -22.02 3.91 8.35
N ILE A 88 -21.34 2.77 8.13
CA ILE A 88 -21.32 1.63 9.07
C ILE A 88 -20.60 2.05 10.37
N VAL A 89 -19.58 2.90 10.23
CA VAL A 89 -18.93 3.62 11.31
C VAL A 89 -19.04 5.11 11.01
N GLN A 90 -19.58 5.88 11.94
CA GLN A 90 -19.81 7.31 11.71
C GLN A 90 -18.65 8.19 12.16
N THR A 91 -17.97 7.78 13.23
CA THR A 91 -16.83 8.51 13.78
C THR A 91 -15.64 7.60 14.04
N THR A 92 -14.44 8.15 13.90
CA THR A 92 -13.18 7.41 14.08
C THR A 92 -12.79 7.21 15.55
N ASP A 93 -13.32 8.03 16.47
CA ASP A 93 -12.79 8.21 17.83
C ASP A 93 -13.77 7.83 18.95
N LYS A 94 -14.87 7.13 18.62
CA LYS A 94 -15.81 6.65 19.63
C LYS A 94 -15.18 5.54 20.47
N GLU A 95 -14.86 5.88 21.71
CA GLU A 95 -14.28 4.93 22.66
C GLU A 95 -15.17 3.71 22.89
N GLY A 96 -14.56 2.53 22.90
CA GLY A 96 -15.25 1.27 23.18
C GLY A 96 -16.32 0.88 22.14
N GLU A 97 -16.30 1.48 20.95
CA GLU A 97 -17.20 1.08 19.86
C GLU A 97 -16.94 -0.36 19.43
N PHE A 98 -15.70 -0.81 19.55
CA PHE A 98 -15.27 -2.19 19.32
C PHE A 98 -14.61 -2.75 20.58
N CYS A 99 -14.58 -4.09 20.69
CA CYS A 99 -13.87 -4.75 21.76
C CYS A 99 -13.13 -5.99 21.24
N CYS A 100 -11.82 -5.98 21.39
CA CYS A 100 -10.98 -7.11 21.01
C CYS A 100 -10.71 -8.00 22.22
N VAL A 101 -11.30 -9.18 22.24
CA VAL A 101 -11.08 -10.24 23.26
C VAL A 101 -10.03 -11.26 22.80
N GLY A 102 -9.27 -10.95 21.74
CA GLY A 102 -8.22 -11.80 21.18
C GLY A 102 -8.67 -12.68 20.02
N TYR A 103 -9.96 -12.79 19.75
CA TYR A 103 -10.52 -13.51 18.61
C TYR A 103 -11.95 -13.04 18.32
N ILE A 104 -12.44 -13.45 17.15
CA ILE A 104 -13.85 -13.33 16.75
C ILE A 104 -14.29 -14.68 16.20
N ASP A 105 -15.54 -15.08 16.46
CA ASP A 105 -16.16 -16.27 15.85
C ASP A 105 -16.92 -15.84 14.59
N VAL A 106 -16.57 -16.44 13.46
CA VAL A 106 -17.22 -16.19 12.17
C VAL A 106 -17.74 -17.52 11.65
N ALA A 107 -19.06 -17.70 11.67
CA ALA A 107 -19.74 -18.92 11.22
C ALA A 107 -19.11 -20.22 11.80
N GLY A 108 -18.79 -20.22 13.11
CA GLY A 108 -18.19 -21.34 13.83
C GLY A 108 -16.67 -21.45 13.67
N THR A 109 -16.04 -20.54 12.92
CA THR A 109 -14.59 -20.48 12.75
C THR A 109 -13.98 -19.41 13.66
N LYS A 110 -13.12 -19.83 14.56
CA LYS A 110 -12.44 -18.92 15.50
C LYS A 110 -11.24 -18.26 14.84
N MET A 111 -11.37 -16.99 14.47
CA MET A 111 -10.34 -16.18 13.86
C MET A 111 -9.59 -15.34 14.91
N LYS A 112 -8.27 -15.49 14.98
CA LYS A 112 -7.44 -14.88 16.04
C LYS A 112 -6.93 -13.49 15.67
N CYS A 113 -6.84 -12.61 16.66
CA CYS A 113 -6.00 -11.43 16.58
C CYS A 113 -4.52 -11.84 16.59
N TRP A 114 -3.66 -11.09 15.90
CA TRP A 114 -2.21 -11.30 15.99
C TRP A 114 -1.69 -11.21 17.43
N ARG A 115 -2.40 -10.45 18.28
CA ARG A 115 -2.11 -10.24 19.71
C ARG A 115 -3.11 -11.00 20.62
N TYR A 116 -3.53 -12.20 20.22
CA TYR A 116 -4.54 -12.98 20.94
C TYR A 116 -4.19 -13.31 22.39
N TYR A 117 -2.89 -13.42 22.70
CA TYR A 117 -2.36 -13.69 24.04
C TYR A 117 -2.43 -12.48 24.99
N ARG A 118 -2.60 -11.26 24.45
CA ARG A 118 -2.78 -10.00 25.19
C ARG A 118 -3.74 -9.11 24.42
N PRO A 119 -5.06 -9.37 24.47
CA PRO A 119 -6.07 -8.66 23.69
C PRO A 119 -5.99 -7.14 23.84
N HIS A 120 -6.45 -6.41 22.80
CA HIS A 120 -6.44 -4.95 22.84
C HIS A 120 -7.49 -4.37 23.81
N GLY A 121 -8.60 -5.10 24.05
CA GLY A 121 -9.73 -4.62 24.83
C GLY A 121 -10.64 -3.68 24.03
N PRO A 122 -11.27 -2.69 24.71
CA PRO A 122 -12.08 -1.67 24.05
C PRO A 122 -11.24 -0.79 23.14
N GLU A 123 -11.72 -0.52 21.92
CA GLU A 123 -11.05 0.29 20.90
C GLU A 123 -12.05 1.16 20.14
N SER A 124 -11.62 2.34 19.71
CA SER A 124 -12.24 3.09 18.61
C SER A 124 -11.76 2.55 17.26
N LEU A 125 -12.34 3.01 16.14
CA LEU A 125 -11.84 2.63 14.80
C LEU A 125 -10.38 3.08 14.60
N ARG A 126 -10.03 4.30 15.08
CA ARG A 126 -8.65 4.81 15.05
C ARG A 126 -7.71 3.87 15.81
N GLN A 127 -8.02 3.54 17.03
CA GLN A 127 -7.21 2.64 17.86
C GLN A 127 -7.08 1.25 17.22
N ALA A 128 -8.15 0.71 16.66
CA ALA A 128 -8.12 -0.58 15.96
C ALA A 128 -7.21 -0.55 14.72
N LEU A 129 -7.14 0.58 13.99
CA LEU A 129 -6.22 0.76 12.86
C LEU A 129 -4.77 0.91 13.35
N MET A 130 -4.53 1.70 14.41
CA MET A 130 -3.22 1.89 15.05
C MET A 130 -2.65 0.57 15.55
N ASN A 131 -3.48 -0.23 16.22
CA ASN A 131 -3.14 -1.55 16.78
C ASN A 131 -3.18 -2.66 15.74
N SER A 132 -3.68 -2.38 14.54
CA SER A 132 -3.88 -3.40 13.49
C SER A 132 -4.74 -4.59 13.96
N CYS A 133 -5.83 -4.32 14.68
CA CYS A 133 -6.68 -5.32 15.33
C CYS A 133 -7.49 -6.15 14.33
N ASN A 134 -7.17 -7.44 14.14
CA ASN A 134 -7.87 -8.29 13.16
C ASN A 134 -9.37 -8.45 13.48
N PRO A 135 -9.81 -8.77 14.72
CA PRO A 135 -11.24 -8.97 15.02
C PRO A 135 -12.12 -7.78 14.65
N VAL A 136 -11.64 -6.54 14.85
CA VAL A 136 -12.40 -5.35 14.47
C VAL A 136 -12.61 -5.29 12.95
N PHE A 137 -11.56 -5.51 12.16
CA PHE A 137 -11.67 -5.46 10.70
C PHE A 137 -12.46 -6.63 10.11
N ILE A 138 -12.39 -7.81 10.71
CA ILE A 138 -13.24 -8.96 10.37
C ILE A 138 -14.71 -8.59 10.57
N GLY A 139 -15.07 -8.08 11.75
CA GLY A 139 -16.44 -7.66 12.04
C GLY A 139 -16.94 -6.51 11.16
N LEU A 140 -16.04 -5.59 10.74
CA LEU A 140 -16.39 -4.57 9.74
C LEU A 140 -16.65 -5.19 8.37
N GLY A 141 -15.85 -6.16 7.94
CA GLY A 141 -16.09 -6.91 6.71
C GLY A 141 -17.45 -7.59 6.69
N GLU A 142 -17.84 -8.25 7.80
CA GLU A 142 -19.15 -8.86 7.95
C GLU A 142 -20.28 -7.83 7.84
N LYS A 143 -20.14 -6.65 8.47
CA LYS A 143 -21.14 -5.57 8.41
C LYS A 143 -21.26 -4.94 7.02
N ILE A 144 -20.15 -4.81 6.29
CA ILE A 144 -20.12 -4.33 4.89
C ILE A 144 -20.86 -5.33 3.98
N GLY A 145 -20.62 -6.62 4.18
CA GLY A 145 -21.18 -7.70 3.38
C GLY A 145 -20.50 -7.87 2.01
N VAL A 146 -20.63 -9.06 1.43
CA VAL A 146 -19.91 -9.49 0.22
C VAL A 146 -20.15 -8.56 -0.97
N ALA A 147 -21.42 -8.29 -1.30
CA ALA A 147 -21.78 -7.51 -2.50
C ALA A 147 -21.19 -6.09 -2.46
N LYS A 148 -21.35 -5.41 -1.32
CA LYS A 148 -20.82 -4.06 -1.13
C LYS A 148 -19.29 -4.07 -1.10
N TYR A 149 -18.67 -5.05 -0.46
CA TYR A 149 -17.22 -5.19 -0.42
C TYR A 149 -16.64 -5.33 -1.84
N TYR A 150 -17.25 -6.18 -2.68
CA TYR A 150 -16.83 -6.37 -4.08
C TYR A 150 -17.11 -5.14 -4.95
N GLU A 151 -18.14 -4.35 -4.66
CA GLU A 151 -18.34 -3.04 -5.29
C GLU A 151 -17.11 -2.13 -5.06
N TYR A 152 -16.61 -2.05 -3.81
CA TYR A 152 -15.42 -1.26 -3.49
C TYR A 152 -14.13 -1.86 -4.04
N LEU A 153 -13.98 -3.18 -4.10
CA LEU A 153 -12.85 -3.80 -4.80
C LEU A 153 -12.78 -3.36 -6.27
N ARG A 154 -13.94 -3.26 -6.95
CA ARG A 154 -14.01 -2.74 -8.34
C ARG A 154 -13.67 -1.26 -8.40
N LYS A 155 -14.23 -0.45 -7.51
CA LYS A 155 -13.98 1.01 -7.46
C LYS A 155 -12.51 1.33 -7.20
N TYR A 156 -11.85 0.61 -6.30
CA TYR A 156 -10.41 0.73 -6.05
C TYR A 156 -9.53 0.08 -7.12
N GLY A 157 -10.11 -0.59 -8.12
CA GLY A 157 -9.38 -1.19 -9.25
C GLY A 157 -8.70 -2.54 -8.96
N PHE A 158 -9.03 -3.21 -7.87
CA PHE A 158 -8.39 -4.49 -7.50
C PHE A 158 -8.78 -5.68 -8.39
N LEU A 159 -9.94 -5.63 -9.04
CA LEU A 159 -10.44 -6.72 -9.89
C LEU A 159 -10.06 -6.56 -11.37
N SER A 160 -9.20 -5.60 -11.70
CA SER A 160 -8.70 -5.33 -13.05
C SER A 160 -7.25 -4.84 -13.00
N LYS A 161 -6.59 -4.81 -14.16
CA LYS A 161 -5.32 -4.09 -14.30
C LYS A 161 -5.53 -2.60 -14.05
N THR A 162 -4.52 -1.92 -13.51
CA THR A 162 -4.55 -0.46 -13.33
C THR A 162 -4.52 0.26 -14.68
N GLY A 163 -3.90 -0.38 -15.68
CA GLY A 163 -3.67 0.16 -17.00
C GLY A 163 -2.45 1.08 -17.08
N ILE A 164 -1.50 0.93 -16.13
CA ILE A 164 -0.21 1.62 -16.23
C ILE A 164 0.43 1.38 -17.60
N ASP A 165 1.07 2.40 -18.14
CA ASP A 165 1.72 2.42 -19.45
C ASP A 165 3.06 1.66 -19.49
N LEU A 166 3.13 0.53 -18.78
CA LEU A 166 4.26 -0.39 -18.77
C LEU A 166 3.81 -1.81 -19.19
N PRO A 167 4.66 -2.56 -19.90
CA PRO A 167 4.34 -3.93 -20.30
C PRO A 167 4.39 -4.90 -19.12
N GLY A 168 3.63 -6.01 -19.22
CA GLY A 168 3.72 -7.12 -18.27
C GLY A 168 2.89 -6.94 -16.99
N GLU A 169 1.96 -5.99 -16.95
CA GLU A 169 1.10 -5.80 -15.79
C GLU A 169 0.24 -7.04 -15.52
N ALA A 170 0.29 -7.54 -14.27
CA ALA A 170 -0.59 -8.58 -13.75
C ALA A 170 -1.87 -7.95 -13.14
N THR A 171 -2.82 -8.79 -12.78
CA THR A 171 -4.01 -8.39 -12.01
C THR A 171 -4.06 -9.15 -10.71
N GLY A 172 -4.74 -8.60 -9.70
CA GLY A 172 -4.97 -9.29 -8.44
C GLY A 172 -5.74 -10.60 -8.62
N ILE A 173 -5.59 -11.51 -7.68
CA ILE A 173 -6.19 -12.83 -7.66
C ILE A 173 -7.20 -12.87 -6.52
N PHE A 174 -8.48 -12.90 -6.83
CA PHE A 174 -9.57 -12.94 -5.87
C PHE A 174 -10.49 -14.14 -6.12
N LEU A 175 -11.11 -14.64 -5.07
CA LEU A 175 -12.24 -15.55 -5.22
C LEU A 175 -13.37 -14.88 -6.01
N ALA A 176 -14.10 -15.66 -6.80
CA ALA A 176 -15.32 -15.12 -7.43
C ALA A 176 -16.34 -14.75 -6.35
N GLU A 177 -16.96 -13.57 -6.48
CA GLU A 177 -17.90 -13.00 -5.50
C GLU A 177 -18.94 -14.01 -4.97
N LYS A 178 -19.51 -14.82 -5.85
CA LYS A 178 -20.50 -15.87 -5.51
C LYS A 178 -19.95 -17.04 -4.69
N LYS A 179 -18.63 -17.14 -4.52
CA LYS A 179 -17.94 -18.19 -3.74
C LYS A 179 -17.47 -17.69 -2.37
N VAL A 180 -17.67 -16.41 -2.09
CA VAL A 180 -17.23 -15.79 -0.84
C VAL A 180 -18.27 -16.00 0.23
N GLY A 181 -17.95 -16.82 1.24
CA GLY A 181 -18.71 -16.98 2.47
C GLY A 181 -18.24 -16.01 3.57
N PRO A 182 -18.84 -16.10 4.78
CA PRO A 182 -18.47 -15.23 5.90
C PRO A 182 -16.98 -15.32 6.28
N VAL A 183 -16.41 -16.53 6.30
CA VAL A 183 -14.99 -16.75 6.67
C VAL A 183 -14.04 -16.15 5.63
N GLU A 184 -14.34 -16.35 4.35
CA GLU A 184 -13.56 -15.77 3.26
C GLU A 184 -13.62 -14.23 3.31
N LEU A 185 -14.82 -13.67 3.49
CA LEU A 185 -14.99 -12.22 3.64
C LEU A 185 -14.21 -11.69 4.84
N GLY A 186 -14.27 -12.38 5.98
CA GLY A 186 -13.49 -12.04 7.15
C GLY A 186 -11.99 -12.00 6.88
N THR A 187 -11.45 -12.99 6.10
CA THR A 187 -10.03 -13.01 5.73
C THR A 187 -9.66 -11.90 4.75
N ILE A 188 -10.52 -11.61 3.77
CA ILE A 188 -10.34 -10.51 2.84
C ILE A 188 -10.29 -9.17 3.59
N ALA A 189 -11.14 -8.98 4.59
CA ALA A 189 -11.27 -7.73 5.32
C ALA A 189 -10.00 -7.29 6.08
N PHE A 190 -9.10 -8.22 6.40
CA PHE A 190 -7.80 -7.89 6.98
C PHE A 190 -6.60 -8.22 6.08
N GLY A 191 -6.85 -8.55 4.80
CA GLY A 191 -5.83 -8.59 3.76
C GLY A 191 -5.19 -9.95 3.51
N GLN A 192 -5.90 -11.06 3.73
CA GLN A 192 -5.38 -12.41 3.49
C GLN A 192 -6.26 -13.24 2.56
N ARG A 193 -5.68 -14.31 1.98
CA ARG A 193 -6.29 -15.27 1.06
C ARG A 193 -6.75 -14.69 -0.28
N PHE A 194 -6.09 -13.65 -0.70
CA PHE A 194 -6.14 -13.10 -2.05
C PHE A 194 -4.81 -12.40 -2.33
N GLU A 195 -4.53 -12.09 -3.58
CA GLU A 195 -3.30 -11.42 -3.95
C GLU A 195 -3.58 -10.16 -4.76
N VAL A 196 -2.70 -9.17 -4.63
CA VAL A 196 -2.73 -7.90 -5.36
C VAL A 196 -1.33 -7.53 -5.83
N THR A 197 -1.24 -6.71 -6.86
CA THR A 197 0.05 -6.17 -7.28
C THR A 197 0.44 -4.94 -6.42
N PRO A 198 1.74 -4.67 -6.24
CA PRO A 198 2.18 -3.43 -5.59
C PRO A 198 1.62 -2.17 -6.23
N ILE A 199 1.51 -2.12 -7.57
CA ILE A 199 0.94 -0.96 -8.26
C ILE A 199 -0.56 -0.76 -7.92
N GLN A 200 -1.34 -1.82 -7.75
CA GLN A 200 -2.73 -1.70 -7.27
C GLN A 200 -2.78 -1.13 -5.86
N MET A 201 -1.88 -1.54 -4.96
CA MET A 201 -1.85 -1.05 -3.59
C MET A 201 -1.45 0.43 -3.50
N ILE A 202 -0.43 0.88 -4.23
CA ILE A 202 -0.06 2.29 -4.20
C ILE A 202 -1.14 3.18 -4.84
N THR A 203 -1.83 2.68 -5.87
CA THR A 203 -2.97 3.39 -6.49
C THR A 203 -4.14 3.51 -5.51
N MET A 204 -4.38 2.51 -4.68
CA MET A 204 -5.40 2.56 -3.61
C MET A 204 -5.06 3.63 -2.57
N VAL A 205 -3.84 3.68 -2.05
CA VAL A 205 -3.48 4.72 -1.06
C VAL A 205 -3.47 6.10 -1.69
N SER A 206 -3.04 6.22 -2.95
CA SER A 206 -3.13 7.46 -3.73
C SER A 206 -4.59 7.95 -3.84
N THR A 207 -5.53 7.03 -4.07
CA THR A 207 -6.98 7.34 -4.08
C THR A 207 -7.45 7.88 -2.73
N ILE A 208 -6.98 7.32 -1.61
CA ILE A 208 -7.29 7.85 -0.29
C ILE A 208 -6.65 9.24 -0.12
N ALA A 209 -5.39 9.39 -0.52
CA ALA A 209 -4.60 10.60 -0.30
C ALA A 209 -5.10 11.82 -1.09
N ASN A 210 -5.70 11.62 -2.26
CA ASN A 210 -6.12 12.71 -3.16
C ASN A 210 -7.58 13.15 -3.00
N GLY A 211 -8.22 12.84 -1.91
CA GLY A 211 -9.64 13.18 -1.67
C GLY A 211 -10.63 12.16 -2.22
N GLY A 212 -10.17 10.96 -2.59
CA GLY A 212 -11.02 9.82 -2.91
C GLY A 212 -11.27 9.55 -4.39
N THR A 213 -10.55 10.18 -5.30
CA THR A 213 -10.68 9.95 -6.75
C THR A 213 -9.65 8.93 -7.23
N TYR A 214 -10.10 7.87 -7.93
CA TYR A 214 -9.18 6.94 -8.57
C TYR A 214 -8.49 7.62 -9.75
N ILE A 215 -7.15 7.68 -9.72
CA ILE A 215 -6.33 8.19 -10.82
C ILE A 215 -5.46 7.05 -11.34
N LYS A 216 -5.50 6.82 -12.65
CA LYS A 216 -4.69 5.78 -13.30
C LYS A 216 -3.20 6.11 -13.14
N PRO A 217 -2.37 5.17 -12.66
CA PRO A 217 -0.93 5.37 -12.60
C PRO A 217 -0.34 5.48 -14.00
N ARG A 218 0.68 6.34 -14.17
CA ARG A 218 1.38 6.52 -15.43
C ARG A 218 2.86 6.81 -15.22
N VAL A 219 3.69 6.42 -16.18
CA VAL A 219 5.13 6.72 -16.26
C VAL A 219 5.41 7.78 -17.32
N VAL A 220 4.69 7.72 -18.45
CA VAL A 220 4.87 8.66 -19.55
C VAL A 220 4.10 9.95 -19.29
N LYS A 221 4.80 11.05 -19.12
CA LYS A 221 4.23 12.38 -18.94
C LYS A 221 4.00 13.08 -20.27
N GLN A 222 4.98 12.97 -21.18
CA GLN A 222 4.93 13.59 -22.50
C GLN A 222 5.75 12.81 -23.52
N ILE A 223 5.40 12.96 -24.79
CA ILE A 223 6.14 12.42 -25.94
C ILE A 223 6.63 13.60 -26.74
N ILE A 224 7.91 13.62 -27.08
CA ILE A 224 8.54 14.67 -27.89
C ILE A 224 8.99 14.04 -29.21
N ASP A 225 8.46 14.51 -30.33
CA ASP A 225 8.94 14.11 -31.64
C ASP A 225 10.35 14.68 -31.87
N SER A 226 11.32 13.82 -32.17
CA SER A 226 12.72 14.20 -32.27
C SER A 226 13.06 14.98 -33.57
N GLU A 227 12.20 14.94 -34.58
CA GLU A 227 12.41 15.60 -35.87
C GLU A 227 11.72 16.97 -35.91
N THR A 228 10.49 17.04 -35.41
CA THR A 228 9.66 18.25 -35.47
C THR A 228 9.71 19.09 -34.19
N GLY A 229 10.12 18.50 -33.06
CA GLY A 229 10.05 19.11 -31.74
C GLY A 229 8.62 19.20 -31.17
N GLU A 230 7.64 18.60 -31.84
CA GLU A 230 6.25 18.59 -31.36
C GLU A 230 6.12 17.85 -30.01
N VAL A 231 5.42 18.46 -29.06
CA VAL A 231 5.20 17.91 -27.72
C VAL A 231 3.75 17.47 -27.58
N THR A 232 3.55 16.18 -27.38
CA THR A 232 2.25 15.60 -27.01
C THR A 232 2.23 15.26 -25.53
N ASN A 233 1.37 15.93 -24.76
CA ASN A 233 1.19 15.62 -23.34
C ASN A 233 0.23 14.43 -23.19
N VAL A 234 0.58 13.49 -22.30
CA VAL A 234 -0.30 12.38 -21.93
C VAL A 234 -1.31 12.89 -20.89
N GLU A 235 -2.59 12.68 -21.17
CA GLU A 235 -3.67 13.13 -20.29
C GLU A 235 -3.71 12.32 -18.97
N VAL A 236 -4.09 12.99 -17.87
CA VAL A 236 -4.34 12.35 -16.57
C VAL A 236 -5.71 11.68 -16.59
N GLU A 237 -5.73 10.35 -16.60
CA GLU A 237 -6.98 9.58 -16.61
C GLU A 237 -7.53 9.45 -15.19
N LYS A 238 -8.69 10.04 -14.94
CA LYS A 238 -9.43 9.95 -13.67
C LYS A 238 -10.67 9.09 -13.89
N LYS A 239 -10.94 8.20 -12.93
CA LYS A 239 -12.21 7.46 -12.84
C LYS A 239 -13.13 8.12 -11.80
N ASP A 240 -14.29 7.50 -11.59
CA ASP A 240 -15.24 7.97 -10.60
C ASP A 240 -14.64 8.03 -9.19
N ARG A 241 -15.21 8.89 -8.37
CA ARG A 241 -14.84 9.03 -6.97
C ARG A 241 -15.20 7.74 -6.21
N VAL A 242 -14.21 7.19 -5.50
CA VAL A 242 -14.35 5.95 -4.71
C VAL A 242 -14.93 6.25 -3.33
N ILE A 243 -14.38 7.28 -2.67
CA ILE A 243 -14.78 7.76 -1.35
C ILE A 243 -14.92 9.29 -1.37
N SER A 244 -15.70 9.84 -0.45
CA SER A 244 -15.83 11.30 -0.28
C SER A 244 -14.54 11.94 0.25
N GLU A 245 -14.40 13.25 0.07
CA GLU A 245 -13.30 14.02 0.67
C GLU A 245 -13.33 13.97 2.20
N GLU A 246 -14.51 13.93 2.79
CA GLU A 246 -14.67 13.76 4.24
C GLU A 246 -14.10 12.42 4.70
N THR A 247 -14.46 11.32 4.01
CA THR A 247 -13.91 9.98 4.30
C THR A 247 -12.40 9.95 4.11
N SER A 248 -11.88 10.55 3.04
CA SER A 248 -10.44 10.70 2.78
C SER A 248 -9.73 11.39 3.95
N LYS A 249 -10.24 12.55 4.40
CA LYS A 249 -9.67 13.29 5.55
C LYS A 249 -9.67 12.47 6.84
N LYS A 250 -10.76 11.75 7.12
CA LYS A 250 -10.84 10.82 8.27
C LYS A 250 -9.78 9.72 8.16
N MET A 251 -9.61 9.15 6.97
CA MET A 251 -8.60 8.11 6.72
C MET A 251 -7.18 8.62 6.89
N LEU A 252 -6.86 9.79 6.33
CA LEU A 252 -5.55 10.43 6.47
C LEU A 252 -5.20 10.69 7.95
N SER A 253 -6.13 11.25 8.71
CA SER A 253 -5.95 11.47 10.16
C SER A 253 -5.71 10.17 10.93
N MET A 254 -6.42 9.07 10.60
CA MET A 254 -6.16 7.77 11.22
C MET A 254 -4.82 7.17 10.79
N MET A 255 -4.42 7.33 9.53
CA MET A 255 -3.13 6.86 9.02
C MET A 255 -1.96 7.62 9.68
N GLU A 256 -2.13 8.91 9.96
CA GLU A 256 -1.18 9.70 10.75
C GLU A 256 -1.01 9.13 12.15
N SER A 257 -2.11 8.81 12.84
CA SER A 257 -2.07 8.17 14.17
C SER A 257 -1.34 6.83 14.18
N VAL A 258 -1.44 6.03 13.09
CA VAL A 258 -0.67 4.77 12.96
C VAL A 258 0.83 5.03 12.96
N VAL A 259 1.29 6.12 12.32
CA VAL A 259 2.71 6.48 12.26
C VAL A 259 3.15 7.24 13.51
N ALA A 260 2.29 8.09 14.07
CA ALA A 260 2.63 8.84 15.28
C ALA A 260 2.80 7.91 16.50
N GLU A 261 1.85 7.00 16.75
CA GLU A 261 1.76 6.24 17.99
C GLU A 261 1.50 4.74 17.79
N GLY A 262 1.17 4.31 16.57
CA GLY A 262 0.78 2.92 16.27
C GLY A 262 1.91 2.03 15.79
N THR A 263 1.52 0.99 15.05
CA THR A 263 2.43 -0.02 14.48
C THR A 263 3.40 0.55 13.43
N GLY A 264 3.14 1.74 12.92
CA GLY A 264 3.94 2.43 11.89
C GLY A 264 4.97 3.43 12.42
N LYS A 265 5.18 3.54 13.73
CA LYS A 265 6.00 4.60 14.37
C LYS A 265 7.43 4.74 13.82
N ASN A 266 8.00 3.68 13.29
CA ASN A 266 9.34 3.68 12.71
C ASN A 266 9.38 4.31 11.30
N ALA A 267 8.24 4.73 10.74
CA ALA A 267 8.18 5.46 9.47
C ALA A 267 8.18 6.99 9.64
N GLN A 268 8.32 7.50 10.87
CA GLN A 268 8.37 8.94 11.15
C GLN A 268 9.56 9.61 10.46
N VAL A 269 9.34 10.81 9.93
CA VAL A 269 10.37 11.70 9.38
C VAL A 269 10.27 13.05 10.09
N LYS A 270 11.38 13.50 10.65
CA LYS A 270 11.40 14.75 11.44
C LYS A 270 10.99 15.97 10.60
N GLY A 271 9.95 16.66 11.05
CA GLY A 271 9.44 17.87 10.43
C GLY A 271 8.36 17.64 9.37
N TYR A 272 7.92 16.38 9.17
CA TYR A 272 6.85 16.04 8.23
C TYR A 272 5.79 15.16 8.90
N SER A 273 4.52 15.45 8.65
CA SER A 273 3.42 14.57 9.01
C SER A 273 3.31 13.43 8.01
N ILE A 274 3.53 12.23 8.50
CA ILE A 274 3.47 10.99 7.72
C ILE A 274 2.26 10.17 8.15
N GLY A 275 1.46 9.74 7.20
CA GLY A 275 0.41 8.75 7.45
C GLY A 275 0.72 7.44 6.75
N GLY A 276 0.33 6.32 7.35
CA GLY A 276 0.61 5.04 6.71
C GLY A 276 0.02 3.84 7.42
N LYS A 277 0.37 2.66 6.90
CA LYS A 277 -0.01 1.37 7.47
C LYS A 277 1.05 0.32 7.18
N THR A 278 1.35 -0.51 8.17
CA THR A 278 2.24 -1.67 8.05
C THR A 278 1.46 -2.92 7.68
N GLY A 279 2.06 -3.78 6.90
CA GLY A 279 1.57 -5.11 6.55
C GLY A 279 2.58 -6.19 6.89
N THR A 280 2.07 -7.37 7.21
CA THR A 280 2.82 -8.61 7.36
C THR A 280 1.86 -9.74 7.00
N SER A 281 2.21 -10.55 6.02
CA SER A 281 1.47 -11.74 5.61
C SER A 281 2.43 -12.91 5.48
N GLU A 282 1.96 -14.12 5.72
CA GLU A 282 2.74 -15.32 5.42
C GLU A 282 2.68 -15.57 3.91
N ASP A 283 3.82 -15.86 3.29
CA ASP A 283 3.92 -16.17 1.87
C ASP A 283 3.64 -17.66 1.65
N GLY A 284 2.41 -17.96 1.29
CA GLY A 284 1.91 -19.34 1.23
C GLY A 284 1.38 -19.84 2.58
N VAL A 285 1.11 -21.14 2.67
CA VAL A 285 0.54 -21.77 3.88
C VAL A 285 1.63 -22.52 4.63
N ASN A 286 1.90 -22.13 5.87
CA ASN A 286 2.89 -22.75 6.76
C ASN A 286 4.31 -22.81 6.16
N THR A 287 4.70 -21.81 5.38
CA THR A 287 6.02 -21.75 4.72
C THR A 287 7.09 -21.19 5.66
N GLY A 288 6.69 -20.44 6.68
CA GLY A 288 7.60 -19.64 7.52
C GLY A 288 8.23 -18.47 6.77
N LYS A 289 7.84 -18.21 5.52
CA LYS A 289 8.22 -17.05 4.74
C LYS A 289 7.18 -15.95 4.86
N TYR A 290 7.60 -14.71 4.81
CA TYR A 290 6.71 -13.56 5.00
C TYR A 290 6.92 -12.51 3.92
N VAL A 291 5.81 -11.88 3.53
CA VAL A 291 5.85 -10.60 2.82
C VAL A 291 5.57 -9.49 3.81
N THR A 292 6.47 -8.50 3.83
CA THR A 292 6.43 -7.40 4.79
C THR A 292 6.31 -6.10 4.02
N SER A 293 5.39 -5.23 4.42
CA SER A 293 5.16 -3.99 3.70
C SER A 293 4.90 -2.79 4.61
N PHE A 294 5.19 -1.62 4.06
CA PHE A 294 4.73 -0.33 4.57
C PHE A 294 4.18 0.47 3.40
N ILE A 295 2.98 1.00 3.56
CA ILE A 295 2.35 1.92 2.62
C ILE A 295 2.06 3.24 3.33
N GLY A 296 2.34 4.37 2.69
CA GLY A 296 2.18 5.66 3.34
C GLY A 296 2.06 6.82 2.37
N THR A 297 1.77 7.99 2.93
CA THR A 297 1.67 9.27 2.20
C THR A 297 2.14 10.43 3.07
N ALA A 298 2.62 11.48 2.43
CA ALA A 298 3.10 12.69 3.07
C ALA A 298 3.03 13.91 2.12
N PRO A 299 2.94 15.13 2.68
CA PRO A 299 2.50 15.44 4.05
C PRO A 299 1.01 15.15 4.22
N ILE A 300 0.52 14.96 5.44
CA ILE A 300 -0.90 14.62 5.67
C ILE A 300 -1.85 15.77 5.37
N SER A 301 -1.40 17.00 5.58
CA SER A 301 -2.20 18.21 5.33
C SER A 301 -2.56 18.41 3.85
N ASP A 302 -1.67 18.05 2.93
CA ASP A 302 -1.84 18.10 1.47
C ASP A 302 -0.92 17.06 0.82
N PRO A 303 -1.35 15.81 0.66
CA PRO A 303 -0.49 14.74 0.19
C PRO A 303 0.11 14.98 -1.20
N GLU A 304 1.45 14.97 -1.27
CA GLU A 304 2.26 15.15 -2.48
C GLU A 304 2.90 13.83 -2.95
N VAL A 305 3.13 12.92 -2.00
CA VAL A 305 3.84 11.66 -2.24
C VAL A 305 3.12 10.52 -1.57
N CYS A 306 2.91 9.43 -2.31
CA CYS A 306 2.59 8.11 -1.78
C CYS A 306 3.78 7.19 -1.97
N ILE A 307 4.04 6.32 -0.98
CA ILE A 307 5.08 5.29 -1.08
C ILE A 307 4.52 3.92 -0.75
N LEU A 308 5.10 2.91 -1.35
CA LEU A 308 4.93 1.50 -0.98
C LEU A 308 6.29 0.83 -0.93
N ILE A 309 6.59 0.21 0.20
CA ILE A 309 7.73 -0.67 0.40
C ILE A 309 7.19 -2.09 0.53
N THR A 310 7.68 -3.02 -0.28
CA THR A 310 7.35 -4.45 -0.17
C THR A 310 8.63 -5.26 -0.12
N LEU A 311 8.79 -6.10 0.88
CA LEU A 311 9.96 -6.95 1.11
C LEU A 311 9.51 -8.40 1.16
N TYR A 312 10.15 -9.23 0.35
CA TYR A 312 9.87 -10.67 0.26
C TYR A 312 10.83 -11.45 1.13
N ASN A 313 10.29 -12.21 2.09
CA ASN A 313 11.00 -13.04 3.03
C ASN A 313 12.19 -12.31 3.70
N PRO A 314 11.96 -11.17 4.40
CA PRO A 314 13.03 -10.41 5.02
C PRO A 314 13.64 -11.21 6.17
N THR A 315 14.98 -11.13 6.27
CA THR A 315 15.77 -11.74 7.34
C THR A 315 16.64 -10.68 8.02
N GLY A 316 16.99 -10.88 9.27
CA GLY A 316 17.84 -9.98 10.04
C GLY A 316 17.22 -9.53 11.36
N GLU A 317 17.82 -8.52 12.00
CA GLU A 317 17.48 -8.10 13.37
C GLU A 317 16.06 -7.57 13.53
N GLY A 318 15.43 -7.02 12.47
CA GLY A 318 14.04 -6.54 12.48
C GLY A 318 12.99 -7.64 12.40
N GLY A 319 13.40 -8.90 12.20
CA GLY A 319 12.50 -10.03 11.96
C GLY A 319 11.66 -9.84 10.69
N HIS A 320 10.40 -10.28 10.72
CA HIS A 320 9.47 -10.21 9.58
C HIS A 320 8.29 -9.24 9.82
N GLN A 321 8.35 -8.40 10.86
CA GLN A 321 7.25 -7.48 11.17
C GLN A 321 7.38 -6.18 10.34
N GLY A 322 6.29 -5.76 9.67
CA GLY A 322 6.26 -4.55 8.83
C GLY A 322 6.73 -3.28 9.55
N GLY A 323 6.37 -3.14 10.81
CA GLY A 323 6.81 -2.02 11.65
C GLY A 323 8.29 -2.04 12.00
N GLY A 324 8.93 -3.21 12.01
CA GLY A 324 10.35 -3.38 12.33
C GLY A 324 11.27 -3.31 11.12
N VAL A 325 10.77 -3.64 9.92
CA VAL A 325 11.61 -3.78 8.72
C VAL A 325 11.20 -2.80 7.61
N ALA A 326 9.92 -2.80 7.20
CA ALA A 326 9.49 -1.97 6.06
C ALA A 326 9.27 -0.50 6.46
N ALA A 327 8.77 -0.22 7.66
CA ALA A 327 8.53 1.15 8.12
C ALA A 327 9.83 1.97 8.25
N PRO A 328 10.95 1.45 8.79
CA PRO A 328 12.24 2.16 8.79
C PRO A 328 12.74 2.52 7.38
N ILE A 329 12.56 1.61 6.40
CA ILE A 329 12.91 1.89 4.99
C ILE A 329 12.00 3.00 4.44
N GLY A 330 10.71 2.98 4.79
CA GLY A 330 9.78 4.04 4.45
C GLY A 330 10.23 5.41 4.98
N SER A 331 10.70 5.45 6.24
CA SER A 331 11.28 6.66 6.84
C SER A 331 12.50 7.17 6.06
N GLN A 332 13.43 6.28 5.69
CA GLN A 332 14.61 6.65 4.92
C GLN A 332 14.24 7.20 3.53
N VAL A 333 13.37 6.50 2.81
CA VAL A 333 12.93 6.93 1.46
C VAL A 333 12.23 8.27 1.52
N LEU A 334 11.27 8.45 2.44
CA LEU A 334 10.58 9.74 2.59
C LEU A 334 11.54 10.85 3.05
N GLY A 335 12.50 10.54 3.92
CA GLY A 335 13.49 11.49 4.40
C GLY A 335 14.37 12.06 3.28
N GLU A 336 14.54 11.34 2.18
CA GLU A 336 15.29 11.78 0.99
C GLU A 336 14.34 12.38 -0.09
N VAL A 337 13.19 11.74 -0.32
CA VAL A 337 12.25 12.12 -1.38
C VAL A 337 11.56 13.46 -1.09
N LEU A 338 11.13 13.71 0.16
CA LEU A 338 10.41 14.93 0.49
C LEU A 338 11.25 16.19 0.27
N PRO A 339 12.52 16.27 0.75
CA PRO A 339 13.39 17.40 0.45
C PRO A 339 13.77 17.50 -1.04
N TYR A 340 13.97 16.35 -1.72
CA TYR A 340 14.28 16.31 -3.16
C TYR A 340 13.15 16.92 -4.01
N LEU A 341 11.92 16.71 -3.61
CA LEU A 341 10.73 17.29 -4.26
C LEU A 341 10.41 18.71 -3.75
N GLU A 342 11.29 19.30 -2.94
CA GLU A 342 11.11 20.64 -2.36
C GLU A 342 9.83 20.79 -1.51
N ILE A 343 9.36 19.68 -0.94
CA ILE A 343 8.19 19.68 -0.08
C ILE A 343 8.58 20.29 1.27
N LYS A 344 7.88 21.37 1.66
CA LYS A 344 8.15 22.11 2.89
C LYS A 344 7.78 21.29 4.12
N LYS A 345 8.53 21.51 5.19
CA LYS A 345 8.20 20.96 6.50
C LYS A 345 6.92 21.57 7.05
N ASP A 346 6.25 20.86 7.95
CA ASP A 346 4.95 21.26 8.49
C ASP A 346 4.99 22.63 9.17
N ASN A 347 6.05 22.95 9.93
CA ASN A 347 6.24 24.26 10.55
C ASN A 347 6.40 25.41 9.52
N GLU A 348 7.08 25.17 8.41
CA GLU A 348 7.24 26.14 7.34
C GLU A 348 5.92 26.39 6.60
N GLN A 349 5.10 25.34 6.44
CA GLN A 349 3.76 25.47 5.87
C GLN A 349 2.80 26.24 6.76
N GLU A 350 2.92 26.11 8.09
CA GLU A 350 2.10 26.86 9.06
C GLU A 350 2.49 28.34 9.10
N GLU A 351 3.77 28.67 9.04
CA GLU A 351 4.28 30.04 8.98
C GLU A 351 3.76 30.77 7.73
N GLU A 352 3.82 30.16 6.56
CA GLU A 352 3.29 30.74 5.31
C GLU A 352 1.78 30.98 5.35
N LYS A 353 1.00 30.05 5.92
CA LYS A 353 -0.45 30.25 6.07
C LYS A 353 -0.78 31.44 6.97
N GLN A 354 0.00 31.65 8.03
CA GLN A 354 -0.17 32.78 8.93
C GLN A 354 0.22 34.13 8.28
N GLU A 355 1.27 34.15 7.44
CA GLU A 355 1.65 35.34 6.68
C GLU A 355 0.60 35.76 5.64
N VAL A 356 -0.08 34.77 5.00
CA VAL A 356 -1.14 35.06 4.03
C VAL A 356 -2.45 35.55 4.68
N GLU A 357 -2.71 35.11 5.92
CA GLU A 357 -3.92 35.53 6.66
C GLU A 357 -3.83 36.91 7.34
N VAL A 358 -2.65 37.54 7.38
CA VAL A 358 -2.53 38.93 7.90
C VAL A 358 -2.98 39.89 6.80
N PRO A 359 -4.13 40.57 6.92
CA PRO A 359 -4.54 41.57 5.95
C PRO A 359 -3.53 42.73 6.00
N ASN A 360 -3.02 43.15 4.84
CA ASN A 360 -2.33 44.42 4.71
C ASN A 360 -3.30 45.54 5.13
N ILE A 361 -3.30 45.89 6.41
CA ILE A 361 -3.94 47.10 6.91
C ILE A 361 -2.92 48.22 6.72
N ILE A 362 -2.99 48.86 5.58
CA ILE A 362 -2.45 50.23 5.37
C ILE A 362 -3.63 51.14 5.06
#